data_f16ba12e90a73cb47e9665d3a6428ef7
#
_entry.id   f16ba12e90a73cb47e9665d3a6428ef7
#
_cell.length_a   1.000
_cell.length_b   1.000
_cell.length_c   1.000
_cell.angle_alpha   90.00
_cell.angle_beta   90.00
_cell.angle_gamma   90.00
#
_symmetry.space_group_name_H-M   'P 1'
#
loop_
_entity.id
_entity.type
_entity.pdbx_description
1 polymer ?
#
loop_
_entity_poly.entity_id
_entity_poly.type
_entity_poly.pdbx_seq_one_letter_code
_entity_poly.pdbx_strand_id
1 'polypeptide(L)'
;MKGPVALFAVAAGLALAGPALAADEEIQVYMDEMSRPGQFGLDLHNNYVLSGDAGAAYPGGMSSLHRYRLTPEWSYGLTKDVELGLYLPLTTLDSNGHFAADGIKGRVKFIAPHAEGQTWFWGLNLEIGRVSHALDENPWNGELKGIVGGRFGRWTVASNLNFDFKVAGPAKAPASLDFDTKVSYAVTPKFAVGVESYNGLGTFQRFGRFAEQDQTLYGVIDAGLGKWDVNLGLGHGYGSSADGWVLKAIIGVPIDG
;
A
#
# COMPACT_ATOMS: atom_id res chain seq x y z
N MET A 1 -34.75 12.97 -57.54
CA MET A 1 -33.54 13.43 -56.84
C MET A 1 -33.68 13.03 -55.38
N LYS A 2 -32.92 12.00 -54.97
CA LYS A 2 -32.91 11.48 -53.57
C LYS A 2 -31.62 11.94 -52.95
N GLY A 3 -31.71 12.83 -51.90
CA GLY A 3 -30.55 13.27 -51.12
C GLY A 3 -30.14 12.20 -50.11
N PRO A 4 -28.84 12.10 -49.74
CA PRO A 4 -28.38 11.15 -48.76
C PRO A 4 -28.64 11.69 -47.35
N VAL A 5 -29.21 10.84 -46.51
CA VAL A 5 -29.33 11.04 -45.07
C VAL A 5 -27.98 10.69 -44.43
N ALA A 6 -27.28 11.66 -43.90
CA ALA A 6 -26.05 11.47 -43.12
C ALA A 6 -26.44 10.98 -41.72
N LEU A 7 -26.13 9.74 -41.42
CA LEU A 7 -26.23 9.19 -40.06
C LEU A 7 -25.00 9.65 -39.24
N PHE A 8 -25.19 10.59 -38.32
CA PHE A 8 -24.18 10.92 -37.30
C PHE A 8 -24.25 9.85 -36.20
N ALA A 9 -23.27 8.93 -36.19
CA ALA A 9 -23.04 8.04 -35.08
C ALA A 9 -22.27 8.82 -34.01
N VAL A 10 -22.99 9.23 -32.97
CA VAL A 10 -22.34 9.73 -31.74
C VAL A 10 -21.81 8.52 -30.97
N ALA A 11 -20.52 8.25 -31.09
CA ALA A 11 -19.82 7.32 -30.21
C ALA A 11 -19.67 8.01 -28.86
N ALA A 12 -20.59 7.72 -27.94
CA ALA A 12 -20.41 8.05 -26.53
C ALA A 12 -19.31 7.10 -25.98
N GLY A 13 -18.08 7.58 -25.93
CA GLY A 13 -16.99 6.96 -25.21
C GLY A 13 -17.32 7.03 -23.71
N LEU A 14 -17.88 5.97 -23.16
CA LEU A 14 -17.86 5.73 -21.72
C LEU A 14 -16.39 5.47 -21.36
N ALA A 15 -15.71 6.52 -20.92
CA ALA A 15 -14.48 6.39 -20.16
C ALA A 15 -14.88 5.68 -18.85
N LEU A 16 -14.70 4.37 -18.78
CA LEU A 16 -14.70 3.64 -17.54
C LEU A 16 -13.38 4.01 -16.85
N ALA A 17 -13.39 5.11 -16.09
CA ALA A 17 -12.36 5.35 -15.11
C ALA A 17 -12.38 4.13 -14.17
N GLY A 18 -11.28 3.41 -14.09
CA GLY A 18 -11.07 2.43 -13.00
C GLY A 18 -11.15 3.19 -11.67
N PRO A 19 -11.46 2.53 -10.57
CA PRO A 19 -11.40 3.19 -9.28
C PRO A 19 -9.98 3.73 -9.09
N ALA A 20 -9.85 5.05 -8.98
CA ALA A 20 -8.63 5.67 -8.51
C ALA A 20 -8.49 5.27 -7.04
N LEU A 21 -7.64 4.31 -6.75
CA LEU A 21 -7.28 3.95 -5.39
C LEU A 21 -6.52 5.14 -4.81
N ALA A 22 -7.00 5.66 -3.74
CA ALA A 22 -6.31 6.68 -2.97
C ALA A 22 -5.16 6.02 -2.19
N ALA A 23 -4.09 6.76 -1.86
CA ALA A 23 -2.94 6.23 -1.11
C ALA A 23 -3.41 5.31 0.02
N ASP A 24 -2.86 4.11 0.04
CA ASP A 24 -3.20 3.07 0.99
C ASP A 24 -2.96 3.53 2.44
N GLU A 25 -3.62 2.90 3.39
CA GLU A 25 -3.34 3.08 4.81
C GLU A 25 -1.91 2.73 5.16
N GLU A 26 -1.31 1.84 4.39
CA GLU A 26 0.06 1.38 4.52
C GLU A 26 0.77 1.50 3.17
N ILE A 27 1.92 2.17 3.14
CA ILE A 27 2.79 2.28 1.97
C ILE A 27 4.12 1.64 2.32
N GLN A 28 4.23 0.32 2.13
CA GLN A 28 5.40 -0.47 2.51
C GLN A 28 5.64 -1.63 1.54
N VAL A 29 6.90 -1.83 1.15
CA VAL A 29 7.33 -3.10 0.53
C VAL A 29 7.73 -4.05 1.65
N TYR A 30 6.98 -5.12 1.82
CA TYR A 30 7.26 -6.15 2.82
C TYR A 30 8.52 -6.93 2.50
N MET A 31 9.29 -7.19 3.55
CA MET A 31 10.48 -8.04 3.52
C MET A 31 10.36 -9.12 4.61
N ASP A 32 11.48 -9.67 5.06
CA ASP A 32 11.55 -10.80 5.98
C ASP A 32 11.61 -10.40 7.48
N GLU A 33 11.56 -9.11 7.79
CA GLU A 33 11.52 -8.64 9.18
C GLU A 33 10.22 -9.10 9.86
N MET A 34 10.35 -9.62 11.08
CA MET A 34 9.24 -10.06 11.93
C MET A 34 9.57 -9.82 13.42
N SER A 35 8.55 -9.64 14.23
CA SER A 35 8.68 -9.65 15.68
C SER A 35 9.21 -11.00 16.18
N ARG A 36 10.11 -10.98 17.17
CA ARG A 36 10.64 -12.22 17.75
C ARG A 36 9.54 -13.02 18.43
N PRO A 37 9.65 -14.37 18.47
CA PRO A 37 8.65 -15.20 19.14
C PRO A 37 8.34 -14.73 20.57
N GLY A 38 7.05 -14.50 20.85
CA GLY A 38 6.56 -14.02 22.15
C GLY A 38 6.71 -12.51 22.38
N GLN A 39 7.23 -11.75 21.43
CA GLN A 39 7.39 -10.29 21.53
C GLN A 39 6.35 -9.55 20.70
N PHE A 40 5.98 -8.38 21.19
CA PHE A 40 5.16 -7.42 20.46
C PHE A 40 6.03 -6.43 19.69
N GLY A 41 5.49 -5.92 18.59
CA GLY A 41 6.01 -4.78 17.83
C GLY A 41 4.93 -3.73 17.65
N LEU A 42 5.33 -2.53 17.34
CA LEU A 42 4.44 -1.44 16.97
C LEU A 42 5.11 -0.57 15.91
N ASP A 43 4.50 -0.53 14.73
CA ASP A 43 4.86 0.39 13.67
C ASP A 43 3.77 1.45 13.49
N LEU A 44 4.17 2.70 13.35
CA LEU A 44 3.27 3.82 13.07
C LEU A 44 3.44 4.23 11.61
N HIS A 45 2.49 3.86 10.77
CA HIS A 45 2.43 4.30 9.37
C HIS A 45 1.78 5.67 9.31
N ASN A 46 2.49 6.62 8.71
CA ASN A 46 2.04 8.00 8.52
C ASN A 46 2.15 8.36 7.05
N ASN A 47 1.05 8.74 6.44
CA ASN A 47 1.00 9.13 5.04
C ASN A 47 0.30 10.49 4.91
N TYR A 48 0.90 11.42 4.16
CA TYR A 48 0.32 12.73 3.88
C TYR A 48 0.40 13.07 2.40
N VAL A 49 -0.76 13.32 1.79
CA VAL A 49 -0.86 13.70 0.38
C VAL A 49 -0.68 15.21 0.25
N LEU A 50 0.48 15.63 -0.28
CA LEU A 50 0.82 17.04 -0.50
C LEU A 50 0.03 17.63 -1.67
N SER A 51 -0.18 16.85 -2.71
CA SER A 51 -1.01 17.20 -3.87
C SER A 51 -1.70 15.95 -4.39
N GLY A 52 -2.96 16.08 -4.82
CA GLY A 52 -3.79 14.98 -5.30
C GLY A 52 -5.15 15.50 -5.76
N ASP A 53 -6.05 14.59 -6.07
CA ASP A 53 -7.38 14.91 -6.53
C ASP A 53 -8.22 15.54 -5.41
N ALA A 54 -8.84 16.70 -5.73
CA ALA A 54 -9.72 17.39 -4.79
C ALA A 54 -11.12 16.75 -4.72
N GLY A 55 -11.49 15.94 -5.72
CA GLY A 55 -12.76 15.21 -5.77
C GLY A 55 -12.65 13.83 -5.13
N ALA A 56 -13.74 13.34 -4.55
CA ALA A 56 -13.84 11.95 -4.13
C ALA A 56 -14.04 11.03 -5.34
N ALA A 57 -13.44 9.84 -5.32
CA ALA A 57 -13.55 8.85 -6.39
C ALA A 57 -14.96 8.23 -6.51
N TYR A 58 -15.74 8.27 -5.43
CA TYR A 58 -17.10 7.74 -5.36
C TYR A 58 -17.95 8.56 -4.36
N PRO A 59 -19.30 8.50 -4.43
CA PRO A 59 -20.17 9.20 -3.51
C PRO A 59 -19.95 8.78 -2.04
N GLY A 60 -19.63 9.76 -1.18
CA GLY A 60 -19.32 9.52 0.24
C GLY A 60 -17.87 9.17 0.53
N GLY A 61 -17.02 9.08 -0.49
CA GLY A 61 -15.57 8.93 -0.34
C GLY A 61 -14.88 10.21 0.11
N MET A 62 -13.70 10.12 0.70
CA MET A 62 -12.80 11.23 0.97
C MET A 62 -11.94 11.54 -0.26
N SER A 63 -11.65 12.84 -0.48
CA SER A 63 -10.66 13.24 -1.49
C SER A 63 -9.24 12.83 -1.06
N SER A 64 -8.33 12.70 -2.03
CA SER A 64 -6.93 12.44 -1.71
C SER A 64 -6.17 13.71 -1.28
N LEU A 65 -6.52 14.86 -1.82
CA LEU A 65 -5.82 16.13 -1.57
C LEU A 65 -5.73 16.47 -0.08
N HIS A 66 -4.52 16.68 0.41
CA HIS A 66 -4.17 17.01 1.79
C HIS A 66 -4.72 16.02 2.83
N ARG A 67 -4.94 14.77 2.40
CA ARG A 67 -5.33 13.69 3.31
C ARG A 67 -4.13 13.22 4.13
N TYR A 68 -4.33 13.13 5.44
CA TYR A 68 -3.39 12.52 6.37
C TYR A 68 -3.95 11.20 6.88
N ARG A 69 -3.13 10.16 6.88
CA ARG A 69 -3.44 8.86 7.48
C ARG A 69 -2.43 8.50 8.55
N LEU A 70 -2.92 8.00 9.68
CA LEU A 70 -2.13 7.39 10.73
C LEU A 70 -2.68 5.99 11.00
N THR A 71 -1.86 4.98 10.80
CA THR A 71 -2.21 3.58 11.02
C THR A 71 -1.21 2.95 11.98
N PRO A 72 -1.55 2.76 13.26
CA PRO A 72 -0.78 1.91 14.16
C PRO A 72 -0.93 0.45 13.75
N GLU A 73 0.17 -0.22 13.49
CA GLU A 73 0.28 -1.65 13.24
C GLU A 73 0.91 -2.33 14.45
N TRP A 74 0.11 -3.11 15.16
CA TRP A 74 0.57 -3.97 16.24
C TRP A 74 0.96 -5.32 15.67
N SER A 75 2.13 -5.83 16.03
CA SER A 75 2.60 -7.15 15.62
C SER A 75 2.89 -8.03 16.84
N TYR A 76 2.80 -9.35 16.65
CA TYR A 76 3.15 -10.35 17.65
C TYR A 76 3.82 -11.55 16.98
N GLY A 77 5.06 -11.82 17.34
CA GLY A 77 5.76 -13.00 16.90
C GLY A 77 5.17 -14.27 17.49
N LEU A 78 4.38 -15.02 16.71
CA LEU A 78 3.78 -16.27 17.15
C LEU A 78 4.82 -17.39 17.18
N THR A 79 5.62 -17.48 16.13
CA THR A 79 6.76 -18.38 16.00
C THR A 79 7.92 -17.63 15.33
N LYS A 80 9.04 -18.29 15.08
CA LYS A 80 10.14 -17.70 14.30
C LYS A 80 9.79 -17.44 12.81
N ASP A 81 8.75 -18.11 12.31
CA ASP A 81 8.35 -18.08 10.90
C ASP A 81 6.94 -17.50 10.69
N VAL A 82 6.19 -17.20 11.77
CA VAL A 82 4.82 -16.69 11.71
C VAL A 82 4.63 -15.52 12.67
N GLU A 83 4.10 -14.43 12.13
CA GLU A 83 3.72 -13.22 12.87
C GLU A 83 2.24 -12.90 12.65
N LEU A 84 1.59 -12.47 13.72
CA LEU A 84 0.25 -11.91 13.68
C LEU A 84 0.33 -10.39 13.70
N GLY A 85 -0.54 -9.71 12.97
CA GLY A 85 -0.63 -8.26 12.96
C GLY A 85 -2.07 -7.76 13.14
N LEU A 86 -2.18 -6.55 13.67
CA LEU A 86 -3.44 -5.86 13.87
C LEU A 86 -3.27 -4.37 13.61
N TYR A 87 -3.99 -3.84 12.61
CA TYR A 87 -4.07 -2.42 12.32
C TYR A 87 -5.24 -1.82 13.08
N LEU A 88 -4.96 -1.00 14.09
CA LEU A 88 -5.99 -0.43 14.96
C LEU A 88 -5.47 0.78 15.76
N PRO A 89 -6.18 1.91 15.76
CA PRO A 89 -7.24 2.27 14.82
C PRO A 89 -6.69 2.74 13.48
N LEU A 90 -7.42 2.49 12.40
CA LEU A 90 -7.16 3.15 11.12
C LEU A 90 -7.75 4.56 11.20
N THR A 91 -6.91 5.59 11.13
CA THR A 91 -7.36 6.99 11.25
C THR A 91 -7.02 7.79 10.00
N THR A 92 -7.97 8.61 9.57
CA THR A 92 -7.81 9.50 8.41
C THR A 92 -8.41 10.86 8.70
N LEU A 93 -7.70 11.91 8.28
CA LEU A 93 -8.13 13.30 8.32
C LEU A 93 -8.02 13.89 6.92
N ASP A 94 -9.13 14.43 6.38
CA ASP A 94 -9.13 15.09 5.07
C ASP A 94 -8.86 16.59 5.15
N SER A 95 -8.75 17.25 3.99
CA SER A 95 -8.53 18.70 3.86
C SER A 95 -9.66 19.58 4.43
N ASN A 96 -10.84 19.03 4.65
CA ASN A 96 -12.01 19.72 5.20
C ASN A 96 -12.14 19.52 6.71
N GLY A 97 -11.20 18.77 7.32
CA GLY A 97 -11.22 18.45 8.75
C GLY A 97 -12.15 17.28 9.10
N HIS A 98 -12.64 16.51 8.12
CA HIS A 98 -13.38 15.29 8.40
C HIS A 98 -12.42 14.23 8.92
N PHE A 99 -12.78 13.65 10.06
CA PHE A 99 -12.01 12.62 10.73
C PHE A 99 -12.73 11.28 10.67
N ALA A 100 -12.05 10.24 10.22
CA ALA A 100 -12.52 8.87 10.26
C ALA A 100 -11.55 8.01 11.08
N ALA A 101 -12.08 7.23 12.02
CA ALA A 101 -11.33 6.35 12.93
C ALA A 101 -12.08 5.03 13.14
N ASP A 102 -12.56 4.41 12.06
CA ASP A 102 -13.47 3.27 12.11
C ASP A 102 -13.00 2.07 11.28
N GLY A 103 -11.69 1.93 11.15
CA GLY A 103 -11.08 0.79 10.49
C GLY A 103 -10.38 -0.17 11.44
N ILE A 104 -10.40 -1.45 11.09
CA ILE A 104 -9.64 -2.52 11.73
C ILE A 104 -9.29 -3.58 10.68
N LYS A 105 -8.01 -3.98 10.62
CA LYS A 105 -7.55 -5.10 9.81
C LYS A 105 -6.69 -6.03 10.65
N GLY A 106 -6.80 -7.33 10.41
CA GLY A 106 -5.91 -8.33 10.96
C GLY A 106 -5.06 -8.95 9.85
N ARG A 107 -3.82 -9.33 10.16
CA ARG A 107 -2.92 -10.00 9.23
C ARG A 107 -2.22 -11.22 9.83
N VAL A 108 -1.82 -12.12 8.94
CA VAL A 108 -0.92 -13.23 9.25
C VAL A 108 0.20 -13.20 8.24
N LYS A 109 1.43 -13.02 8.71
CA LYS A 109 2.66 -13.06 7.89
C LYS A 109 3.42 -14.34 8.15
N PHE A 110 3.84 -14.99 7.08
CA PHE A 110 4.71 -16.15 7.09
C PHE A 110 5.96 -15.86 6.28
N ILE A 111 7.13 -16.09 6.86
CA ILE A 111 8.41 -16.08 6.15
C ILE A 111 8.95 -17.49 6.17
N ALA A 112 9.30 -17.99 4.98
CA ALA A 112 9.83 -19.34 4.85
C ALA A 112 11.15 -19.48 5.63
N PRO A 113 11.33 -20.58 6.37
CA PRO A 113 12.59 -20.84 7.05
C PRO A 113 13.77 -20.77 6.09
N HIS A 114 14.78 -20.00 6.44
CA HIS A 114 16.01 -19.87 5.66
C HIS A 114 17.24 -19.98 6.55
N ALA A 115 18.34 -20.46 5.98
CA ALA A 115 19.58 -20.63 6.72
C ALA A 115 20.19 -19.25 7.06
N GLU A 116 20.92 -19.18 8.17
CA GLU A 116 21.70 -18.00 8.52
C GLU A 116 22.71 -17.70 7.40
N GLY A 117 22.72 -16.43 6.94
CA GLY A 117 23.53 -15.98 5.82
C GLY A 117 22.98 -16.31 4.42
N GLN A 118 21.81 -16.92 4.32
CA GLN A 118 21.12 -17.07 3.03
C GLN A 118 20.79 -15.71 2.43
N THR A 119 21.13 -15.52 1.17
CA THR A 119 21.01 -14.22 0.48
C THR A 119 19.57 -13.84 0.22
N TRP A 120 18.69 -14.78 -0.11
CA TRP A 120 17.32 -14.54 -0.52
C TRP A 120 16.30 -15.11 0.48
N PHE A 121 15.13 -14.51 0.51
CA PHE A 121 13.98 -14.91 1.33
C PHE A 121 12.69 -14.87 0.50
N TRP A 122 11.68 -15.56 0.98
CA TRP A 122 10.32 -15.45 0.47
C TRP A 122 9.30 -15.67 1.59
N GLY A 123 8.09 -15.19 1.36
CA GLY A 123 7.02 -15.31 2.33
C GLY A 123 5.65 -15.00 1.73
N LEU A 124 4.66 -15.03 2.60
CA LEU A 124 3.27 -14.70 2.29
C LEU A 124 2.72 -13.82 3.41
N ASN A 125 1.82 -12.91 3.07
CA ASN A 125 1.04 -12.15 4.03
C ASN A 125 -0.43 -12.16 3.59
N LEU A 126 -1.33 -12.42 4.52
CA LEU A 126 -2.77 -12.36 4.31
C LEU A 126 -3.35 -11.31 5.25
N GLU A 127 -4.06 -10.36 4.69
CA GLU A 127 -4.79 -9.32 5.42
C GLU A 127 -6.28 -9.41 5.14
N ILE A 128 -7.08 -9.20 6.17
CA ILE A 128 -8.52 -9.06 6.04
C ILE A 128 -8.99 -8.04 7.06
N GLY A 129 -9.87 -7.14 6.64
CA GLY A 129 -10.39 -6.17 7.57
C GLY A 129 -11.58 -5.38 7.06
N ARG A 130 -11.96 -4.41 7.88
CA ARG A 130 -13.00 -3.45 7.59
C ARG A 130 -12.45 -2.03 7.75
N VAL A 131 -12.70 -1.20 6.75
CA VAL A 131 -12.44 0.23 6.80
C VAL A 131 -13.73 1.01 6.65
N SER A 132 -13.70 2.32 6.93
CA SER A 132 -14.83 3.22 6.66
C SER A 132 -15.21 3.23 5.18
N HIS A 133 -16.52 3.36 4.89
CA HIS A 133 -16.99 3.62 3.53
C HIS A 133 -16.42 4.93 2.96
N ALA A 134 -16.00 5.87 3.80
CA ALA A 134 -15.31 7.08 3.35
C ALA A 134 -13.92 6.81 2.75
N LEU A 135 -13.31 5.67 3.07
CA LEU A 135 -11.97 5.27 2.64
C LEU A 135 -11.98 4.21 1.54
N ASP A 136 -12.98 3.33 1.53
CA ASP A 136 -13.16 2.30 0.51
C ASP A 136 -14.67 2.11 0.24
N GLU A 137 -15.05 2.12 -1.03
CA GLU A 137 -16.43 1.88 -1.46
C GLU A 137 -16.96 0.52 -1.00
N ASN A 138 -16.06 -0.47 -0.85
CA ASN A 138 -16.32 -1.79 -0.29
C ASN A 138 -15.64 -1.95 1.07
N PRO A 139 -16.31 -1.61 2.19
CA PRO A 139 -15.68 -1.56 3.50
C PRO A 139 -14.96 -2.85 3.95
N TRP A 140 -15.41 -4.00 3.51
CA TRP A 140 -14.75 -5.28 3.82
C TRP A 140 -13.89 -5.73 2.64
N ASN A 141 -12.60 -5.70 2.83
CA ASN A 141 -11.60 -6.08 1.85
C ASN A 141 -10.53 -7.00 2.44
N GLY A 142 -9.70 -7.55 1.59
CA GLY A 142 -8.56 -8.36 1.97
C GLY A 142 -7.48 -8.32 0.89
N GLU A 143 -6.27 -8.63 1.29
CA GLU A 143 -5.09 -8.73 0.43
C GLU A 143 -4.34 -10.02 0.71
N LEU A 144 -3.91 -10.70 -0.34
CA LEU A 144 -2.91 -11.76 -0.27
C LEU A 144 -1.65 -11.28 -0.97
N LYS A 145 -0.56 -11.15 -0.21
CA LYS A 145 0.73 -10.64 -0.66
C LYS A 145 1.78 -11.74 -0.72
N GLY A 146 2.35 -11.97 -1.89
CA GLY A 146 3.54 -12.78 -2.07
C GLY A 146 4.79 -11.91 -1.88
N ILE A 147 5.72 -12.35 -1.05
CA ILE A 147 6.94 -11.62 -0.69
C ILE A 147 8.14 -12.37 -1.23
N VAL A 148 9.04 -11.68 -1.92
CA VAL A 148 10.34 -12.22 -2.33
C VAL A 148 11.40 -11.14 -2.25
N GLY A 149 12.60 -11.48 -1.80
CA GLY A 149 13.69 -10.51 -1.77
C GLY A 149 15.04 -11.14 -1.47
N GLY A 150 16.05 -10.30 -1.43
CA GLY A 150 17.42 -10.75 -1.12
C GLY A 150 18.35 -9.60 -0.77
N ARG A 151 19.45 -9.96 -0.06
CA ARG A 151 20.52 -9.05 0.35
C ARG A 151 21.83 -9.45 -0.34
N PHE A 152 22.36 -8.54 -1.15
CA PHE A 152 23.52 -8.74 -2.02
C PHE A 152 24.62 -7.75 -1.63
N GLY A 153 25.41 -8.09 -0.63
CA GLY A 153 26.38 -7.17 -0.04
C GLY A 153 25.68 -5.99 0.65
N ARG A 154 25.82 -4.81 0.06
CA ARG A 154 25.17 -3.57 0.57
C ARG A 154 23.81 -3.28 -0.08
N TRP A 155 23.42 -4.07 -1.05
CA TRP A 155 22.15 -3.93 -1.74
C TRP A 155 21.07 -4.82 -1.14
N THR A 156 19.88 -4.29 -0.97
CA THR A 156 18.66 -5.04 -0.69
C THR A 156 17.68 -4.83 -1.83
N VAL A 157 17.12 -5.93 -2.33
CA VAL A 157 16.06 -5.91 -3.34
C VAL A 157 14.92 -6.76 -2.83
N ALA A 158 13.70 -6.22 -2.85
CA ALA A 158 12.50 -6.94 -2.48
C ALA A 158 11.36 -6.60 -3.44
N SER A 159 10.46 -7.54 -3.65
CA SER A 159 9.24 -7.34 -4.43
C SER A 159 8.06 -8.03 -3.77
N ASN A 160 6.90 -7.41 -3.87
CA ASN A 160 5.64 -7.96 -3.44
C ASN A 160 4.69 -8.08 -4.65
N LEU A 161 3.98 -9.19 -4.73
CA LEU A 161 2.85 -9.35 -5.64
C LEU A 161 1.59 -9.43 -4.80
N ASN A 162 0.76 -8.41 -4.90
CA ASN A 162 -0.44 -8.25 -4.09
C ASN A 162 -1.66 -8.63 -4.92
N PHE A 163 -2.54 -9.39 -4.29
CA PHE A 163 -3.83 -9.81 -4.81
C PHE A 163 -4.90 -9.23 -3.89
N ASP A 164 -5.54 -8.13 -4.35
CA ASP A 164 -6.58 -7.46 -3.60
C ASP A 164 -7.95 -7.98 -3.97
N PHE A 165 -8.79 -8.19 -2.97
CA PHE A 165 -10.12 -8.72 -3.17
C PHE A 165 -11.14 -8.14 -2.21
N LYS A 166 -12.34 -7.96 -2.73
CA LYS A 166 -13.49 -7.61 -1.91
C LYS A 166 -13.98 -8.82 -1.13
N VAL A 167 -14.15 -8.67 0.19
CA VAL A 167 -14.83 -9.65 1.05
C VAL A 167 -16.34 -9.38 1.06
N ALA A 168 -16.74 -8.11 1.32
CA ALA A 168 -18.13 -7.69 1.27
C ALA A 168 -18.25 -6.18 1.05
N GLY A 169 -19.31 -5.76 0.33
CA GLY A 169 -19.58 -4.35 0.06
C GLY A 169 -20.55 -4.17 -1.11
N PRO A 170 -21.08 -2.95 -1.30
CA PRO A 170 -22.14 -2.68 -2.28
C PRO A 170 -21.65 -2.65 -3.72
N ALA A 171 -20.43 -2.17 -3.97
CA ALA A 171 -19.92 -2.00 -5.33
C ALA A 171 -19.38 -3.30 -5.91
N LYS A 172 -19.42 -3.42 -7.25
CA LYS A 172 -18.72 -4.47 -7.96
C LYS A 172 -17.23 -4.14 -7.97
N ALA A 173 -16.43 -4.99 -7.36
CA ALA A 173 -14.97 -4.88 -7.36
C ALA A 173 -14.39 -6.23 -7.76
N PRO A 174 -13.97 -6.40 -9.01
CA PRO A 174 -13.17 -7.55 -9.42
C PRO A 174 -11.82 -7.47 -8.69
N ALA A 175 -11.26 -8.63 -8.37
CA ALA A 175 -9.95 -8.68 -7.75
C ALA A 175 -8.89 -8.03 -8.63
N SER A 176 -7.93 -7.31 -8.01
CA SER A 176 -6.81 -6.62 -8.67
C SER A 176 -5.47 -7.23 -8.32
N LEU A 177 -4.49 -6.84 -9.08
CA LEU A 177 -3.09 -7.19 -8.87
C LEU A 177 -2.27 -5.90 -8.80
N ASP A 178 -1.39 -5.84 -7.79
CA ASP A 178 -0.38 -4.81 -7.66
C ASP A 178 1.00 -5.44 -7.53
N PHE A 179 2.01 -4.74 -8.00
CA PHE A 179 3.40 -5.20 -7.95
C PHE A 179 4.28 -4.09 -7.38
N ASP A 180 4.81 -4.34 -6.19
CA ASP A 180 5.64 -3.39 -5.49
C ASP A 180 7.08 -3.85 -5.47
N THR A 181 8.00 -2.89 -5.49
CA THR A 181 9.44 -3.19 -5.49
C THR A 181 10.20 -2.17 -4.67
N LYS A 182 11.15 -2.65 -3.86
CA LYS A 182 12.14 -1.85 -3.15
C LYS A 182 13.54 -2.23 -3.61
N VAL A 183 14.36 -1.22 -3.90
CA VAL A 183 15.81 -1.36 -4.10
C VAL A 183 16.50 -0.35 -3.20
N SER A 184 17.30 -0.81 -2.25
CA SER A 184 18.02 0.07 -1.33
C SER A 184 19.50 -0.30 -1.21
N TYR A 185 20.30 0.70 -0.83
CA TYR A 185 21.75 0.59 -0.64
C TYR A 185 22.13 1.04 0.77
N ALA A 186 22.73 0.16 1.56
CA ALA A 186 23.22 0.45 2.89
C ALA A 186 24.46 1.36 2.82
N VAL A 187 24.30 2.64 3.09
CA VAL A 187 25.40 3.62 3.21
C VAL A 187 26.23 3.35 4.44
N THR A 188 25.57 3.00 5.54
CA THR A 188 26.18 2.49 6.78
C THR A 188 25.34 1.31 7.31
N PRO A 189 25.77 0.61 8.38
CA PRO A 189 24.95 -0.44 8.99
C PRO A 189 23.59 0.02 9.54
N LYS A 190 23.42 1.35 9.76
CA LYS A 190 22.19 1.95 10.32
C LYS A 190 21.52 2.96 9.40
N PHE A 191 21.98 3.09 8.16
CA PHE A 191 21.46 4.08 7.23
C PHE A 191 21.51 3.54 5.81
N ALA A 192 20.37 3.47 5.16
CA ALA A 192 20.24 3.12 3.76
C ALA A 192 19.44 4.17 2.99
N VAL A 193 19.70 4.26 1.70
CA VAL A 193 18.92 5.06 0.75
C VAL A 193 18.38 4.15 -0.33
N GLY A 194 17.21 4.44 -0.87
CA GLY A 194 16.60 3.57 -1.86
C GLY A 194 15.49 4.21 -2.66
N VAL A 195 14.89 3.38 -3.47
CA VAL A 195 13.67 3.67 -4.21
C VAL A 195 12.65 2.57 -3.95
N GLU A 196 11.39 2.96 -3.89
CA GLU A 196 10.25 2.04 -3.84
C GLU A 196 9.28 2.43 -4.95
N SER A 197 8.75 1.42 -5.65
CA SER A 197 7.76 1.59 -6.72
C SER A 197 6.55 0.75 -6.40
N TYR A 198 5.38 1.36 -6.47
CA TYR A 198 4.07 0.75 -6.25
C TYR A 198 3.30 0.84 -7.55
N ASN A 199 2.84 -0.31 -8.06
CA ASN A 199 2.34 -0.40 -9.42
C ASN A 199 1.06 -1.23 -9.47
N GLY A 200 -0.09 -0.55 -9.57
CA GLY A 200 -1.39 -1.17 -9.84
C GLY A 200 -1.43 -1.71 -11.27
N LEU A 201 -1.43 -3.03 -11.42
CA LEU A 201 -1.44 -3.68 -12.75
C LEU A 201 -2.85 -3.73 -13.36
N GLY A 202 -3.88 -3.52 -12.53
CA GLY A 202 -5.28 -3.60 -12.90
C GLY A 202 -5.97 -4.87 -12.38
N THR A 203 -7.15 -5.16 -12.91
CA THR A 203 -7.95 -6.31 -12.46
C THR A 203 -7.67 -7.55 -13.29
N PHE A 204 -8.01 -8.74 -12.76
CA PHE A 204 -7.94 -10.02 -13.52
C PHE A 204 -8.79 -10.02 -14.77
N GLN A 205 -9.80 -9.14 -14.85
CA GLN A 205 -10.65 -9.00 -16.04
C GLN A 205 -10.02 -8.07 -17.07
N ARG A 206 -9.16 -7.12 -16.63
CA ARG A 206 -8.51 -6.16 -17.50
C ARG A 206 -7.22 -5.63 -16.85
N PHE A 207 -6.10 -6.04 -17.38
CA PHE A 207 -4.83 -5.33 -17.09
C PHE A 207 -4.83 -4.02 -17.89
N GLY A 208 -4.61 -2.90 -17.19
CA GLY A 208 -4.53 -1.58 -17.78
C GLY A 208 -3.28 -1.39 -18.64
N ARG A 209 -3.30 -0.42 -19.56
CA ARG A 209 -2.06 0.10 -20.15
C ARG A 209 -1.32 0.88 -19.09
N PHE A 210 -0.01 1.03 -19.21
CA PHE A 210 0.83 1.76 -18.25
C PHE A 210 0.26 3.13 -17.82
N ALA A 211 -0.26 3.92 -18.77
CA ALA A 211 -0.90 5.21 -18.48
C ALA A 211 -2.28 5.12 -17.80
N GLU A 212 -2.87 3.92 -17.77
CA GLU A 212 -4.16 3.64 -17.13
C GLU A 212 -3.98 2.97 -15.76
N GLN A 213 -2.75 2.67 -15.36
CA GLN A 213 -2.39 2.04 -14.11
C GLN A 213 -2.06 3.10 -13.06
N ASP A 214 -2.43 2.84 -11.81
CA ASP A 214 -1.96 3.62 -10.67
C ASP A 214 -0.49 3.28 -10.42
N GLN A 215 0.36 4.30 -10.42
CA GLN A 215 1.80 4.16 -10.30
C GLN A 215 2.32 5.20 -9.32
N THR A 216 3.16 4.80 -8.37
CA THR A 216 3.84 5.76 -7.49
C THR A 216 5.29 5.34 -7.28
N LEU A 217 6.21 6.28 -7.43
CA LEU A 217 7.64 6.09 -7.20
C LEU A 217 8.09 6.95 -6.01
N TYR A 218 8.73 6.32 -5.03
CA TYR A 218 9.28 6.96 -3.84
C TYR A 218 10.81 6.95 -3.85
N GLY A 219 11.42 8.08 -3.47
CA GLY A 219 12.76 8.08 -2.90
C GLY A 219 12.64 7.84 -1.40
N VAL A 220 13.40 6.89 -0.86
CA VAL A 220 13.28 6.48 0.54
C VAL A 220 14.59 6.47 1.29
N ILE A 221 14.49 6.64 2.60
CA ILE A 221 15.59 6.55 3.56
C ILE A 221 15.15 5.59 4.67
N ASP A 222 15.99 4.59 4.96
CA ASP A 222 15.84 3.72 6.14
C ASP A 222 16.92 4.10 7.16
N ALA A 223 16.54 4.35 8.42
CA ALA A 223 17.47 4.79 9.46
C ALA A 223 17.16 4.14 10.83
N GLY A 224 18.19 3.53 11.42
CA GLY A 224 18.17 3.08 12.82
C GLY A 224 18.63 4.19 13.76
N LEU A 225 17.71 4.79 14.53
CA LEU A 225 17.94 5.89 15.45
C LEU A 225 17.89 5.41 16.92
N GLY A 226 18.96 4.80 17.39
CA GLY A 226 18.98 4.16 18.71
C GLY A 226 18.19 2.87 18.72
N LYS A 227 17.03 2.88 19.39
CA LYS A 227 16.06 1.76 19.42
C LYS A 227 14.90 1.94 18.40
N TRP A 228 14.84 3.08 17.70
CA TRP A 228 13.80 3.39 16.73
C TRP A 228 14.26 3.01 15.33
N ASP A 229 13.38 2.40 14.58
CA ASP A 229 13.56 2.17 13.16
C ASP A 229 12.63 3.12 12.38
N VAL A 230 13.17 3.80 11.37
CA VAL A 230 12.44 4.82 10.64
C VAL A 230 12.63 4.62 9.15
N ASN A 231 11.54 4.52 8.41
CA ASN A 231 11.50 4.64 6.95
C ASN A 231 10.80 5.94 6.60
N LEU A 232 11.47 6.81 5.85
CA LEU A 232 10.91 8.07 5.34
C LEU A 232 10.92 8.04 3.81
N GLY A 233 9.86 8.52 3.20
CA GLY A 233 9.77 8.59 1.74
C GLY A 233 9.04 9.81 1.23
N LEU A 234 9.49 10.31 0.09
CA LEU A 234 8.77 11.26 -0.75
C LEU A 234 8.48 10.60 -2.10
N GLY A 235 7.22 10.47 -2.43
CA GLY A 235 6.74 9.81 -3.63
C GLY A 235 6.01 10.74 -4.58
N HIS A 236 6.00 10.37 -5.84
CA HIS A 236 5.23 11.03 -6.89
C HIS A 236 4.40 10.01 -7.65
N GLY A 237 3.09 10.24 -7.70
CA GLY A 237 2.15 9.45 -8.48
C GLY A 237 2.12 9.87 -9.95
N TYR A 238 1.89 8.91 -10.82
CA TYR A 238 1.76 9.10 -12.26
C TYR A 238 0.82 8.04 -12.85
N GLY A 239 0.58 8.08 -14.17
CA GLY A 239 -0.45 7.22 -14.80
C GLY A 239 -1.85 7.68 -14.40
N SER A 240 -2.61 6.83 -13.73
CA SER A 240 -3.96 7.12 -13.22
C SER A 240 -3.99 7.40 -11.71
N SER A 241 -2.85 7.61 -11.06
CA SER A 241 -2.80 7.88 -9.63
C SER A 241 -3.58 9.16 -9.27
N ALA A 242 -4.45 9.05 -8.27
CA ALA A 242 -5.17 10.19 -7.70
C ALA A 242 -4.26 11.06 -6.83
N ASP A 243 -3.15 10.50 -6.36
CA ASP A 243 -2.18 11.16 -5.50
C ASP A 243 -1.00 11.69 -6.33
N GLY A 244 -0.73 12.99 -6.27
CA GLY A 244 0.41 13.61 -6.95
C GLY A 244 1.69 13.42 -6.14
N TRP A 245 1.87 14.21 -5.08
CA TRP A 245 3.01 14.08 -4.17
C TRP A 245 2.57 13.55 -2.81
N VAL A 246 3.28 12.54 -2.31
CA VAL A 246 2.97 11.89 -1.01
C VAL A 246 4.22 11.84 -0.16
N LEU A 247 4.09 12.25 1.10
CA LEU A 247 5.05 11.97 2.16
C LEU A 247 4.62 10.71 2.90
N LYS A 248 5.56 9.80 3.14
CA LYS A 248 5.35 8.66 4.04
C LYS A 248 6.39 8.60 5.13
N ALA A 249 5.99 8.11 6.31
CA ALA A 249 6.90 7.78 7.40
C ALA A 249 6.39 6.53 8.11
N ILE A 250 7.24 5.52 8.23
CA ILE A 250 7.01 4.35 9.08
C ILE A 250 7.96 4.47 10.26
N ILE A 251 7.44 4.39 11.47
CA ILE A 251 8.21 4.57 12.71
C ILE A 251 8.03 3.33 13.57
N GLY A 252 9.06 2.48 13.63
CA GLY A 252 9.13 1.35 14.55
C GLY A 252 9.36 1.84 15.97
N VAL A 253 8.36 1.62 16.84
CA VAL A 253 8.35 2.07 18.23
C VAL A 253 8.95 0.99 19.13
N PRO A 254 9.98 1.28 19.92
CA PRO A 254 10.58 0.30 20.85
C PRO A 254 9.65 0.09 22.06
N ILE A 255 8.70 -0.86 21.94
CA ILE A 255 7.75 -1.19 23.02
C ILE A 255 8.25 -2.29 23.94
N ASP A 256 9.19 -3.11 23.49
CA ASP A 256 9.88 -4.08 24.34
C ASP A 256 11.12 -3.43 24.96
N GLY A 257 11.10 -3.22 26.29
CA GLY A 257 12.15 -2.56 27.07
C GLY A 257 13.38 -3.45 27.33
#